data_b751f8466c9682327c8d2290edf59fd0
#
_entry.id   b751f8466c9682327c8d2290edf59fd0
#
_cell.length_a   1.000
_cell.length_b   1.000
_cell.length_c   1.000
_cell.angle_alpha   90.00
_cell.angle_beta   90.00
_cell.angle_gamma   90.00
#
_symmetry.space_group_name_H-M   'P 1'
#
loop_
_entity.id
_entity.type
_entity.pdbx_description
1 polymer ?
#
loop_
_entity_poly.entity_id
_entity_poly.type
_entity_poly.pdbx_seq_one_letter_code
_entity_poly.pdbx_strand_id
1 'polypeptide(L)'
;MFEIGKVYRFKNASYIRKFGNVSECNSKIAFFLGDSCFRVLDVDDWYGVTSLQSLAGEQEIITHNEGDFRQCYTLLAKSEFEYFVEVLEEAPKSKREEKYLLVVDGVPIVETIYREEVEKEAKRYKLDRAQSVVEVYSLIGVADVHVNIV
;
A
#
# COMPACT_ATOMS: atom_id res chain seq x y z
N MET A 1 6.11 10.20 19.03
CA MET A 1 5.91 8.96 19.80
C MET A 1 5.26 7.93 18.87
N PHE A 2 5.68 6.68 18.95
CA PHE A 2 5.07 5.61 18.16
C PHE A 2 3.63 5.33 18.63
N GLU A 3 2.73 5.07 17.69
CA GLU A 3 1.32 4.76 17.96
C GLU A 3 0.89 3.51 17.19
N ILE A 4 0.11 2.65 17.85
CA ILE A 4 -0.41 1.41 17.23
C ILE A 4 -1.25 1.74 15.99
N GLY A 5 -1.06 0.97 14.93
CA GLY A 5 -1.76 1.09 13.65
C GLY A 5 -1.17 2.13 12.71
N LYS A 6 -0.33 3.04 13.19
CA LYS A 6 0.31 4.05 12.34
C LYS A 6 1.51 3.51 11.60
N VAL A 7 1.80 4.15 10.47
CA VAL A 7 2.89 3.79 9.57
C VAL A 7 4.03 4.80 9.70
N TYR A 8 5.24 4.27 9.73
CA TYR A 8 6.46 5.04 9.86
C TYR A 8 7.50 4.57 8.86
N ARG A 9 8.48 5.44 8.61
CA ARG A 9 9.70 5.11 7.87
C ARG A 9 10.89 5.88 8.44
N PHE A 10 12.09 5.45 8.13
CA PHE A 10 13.27 6.28 8.38
C PHE A 10 13.19 7.60 7.63
N LYS A 11 13.65 8.69 8.24
CA LYS A 11 13.67 10.01 7.59
C LYS A 11 14.47 10.01 6.28
N ASN A 12 15.60 9.32 6.26
CA ASN A 12 16.43 9.09 5.07
C ASN A 12 17.55 8.08 5.36
N ALA A 13 18.34 7.73 4.36
CA ALA A 13 19.43 6.76 4.47
C ALA A 13 20.51 7.11 5.52
N SER A 14 20.72 8.40 5.84
CA SER A 14 21.64 8.80 6.91
C SER A 14 21.10 8.39 8.28
N TYR A 15 19.80 8.48 8.50
CA TYR A 15 19.15 8.08 9.74
C TYR A 15 19.13 6.56 9.91
N ILE A 16 19.01 5.77 8.84
CA ILE A 16 19.15 4.31 8.87
C ILE A 16 20.55 3.95 9.44
N ARG A 17 21.61 4.56 8.92
CA ARG A 17 22.98 4.32 9.38
C ARG A 17 23.19 4.76 10.83
N LYS A 18 22.70 5.93 11.23
CA LYS A 18 22.80 6.41 12.61
C LYS A 18 22.10 5.48 13.58
N PHE A 19 20.89 5.07 13.26
CA PHE A 19 20.10 4.13 14.07
C PHE A 19 20.78 2.77 14.18
N GLY A 20 21.24 2.19 13.06
CA GLY A 20 21.93 0.90 13.06
C GLY A 20 23.24 0.86 13.86
N ASN A 21 23.88 2.02 14.07
CA ASN A 21 25.11 2.13 14.86
C ASN A 21 24.86 2.23 16.38
N VAL A 22 23.62 2.32 16.84
CA VAL A 22 23.31 2.48 18.28
C VAL A 22 23.53 1.17 19.03
N SER A 23 23.07 0.05 18.48
CA SER A 23 23.20 -1.27 19.08
C SER A 23 23.14 -2.38 18.02
N GLU A 24 23.43 -3.62 18.43
CA GLU A 24 23.27 -4.80 17.56
C GLU A 24 21.80 -5.01 17.17
N CYS A 25 20.87 -4.82 18.11
CA CYS A 25 19.43 -4.89 17.82
C CYS A 25 19.03 -3.86 16.76
N ASN A 26 19.48 -2.61 16.91
CA ASN A 26 19.22 -1.55 15.94
C ASN A 26 19.81 -1.87 14.55
N SER A 27 20.97 -2.48 14.52
CA SER A 27 21.59 -2.90 13.25
C SER A 27 20.75 -3.93 12.52
N LYS A 28 20.24 -4.94 13.24
CA LYS A 28 19.34 -5.96 12.67
C LYS A 28 18.03 -5.35 12.16
N ILE A 29 17.44 -4.45 12.96
CA ILE A 29 16.20 -3.75 12.58
C ILE A 29 16.41 -2.83 11.39
N ALA A 30 17.53 -2.09 11.35
CA ALA A 30 17.87 -1.24 10.21
C ALA A 30 18.05 -2.04 8.92
N PHE A 31 18.67 -3.23 9.03
CA PHE A 31 18.83 -4.15 7.90
C PHE A 31 17.47 -4.71 7.43
N PHE A 32 16.62 -5.12 8.38
CA PHE A 32 15.29 -5.65 8.10
C PHE A 32 14.37 -4.63 7.43
N LEU A 33 14.31 -3.40 7.96
CA LEU A 33 13.44 -2.35 7.45
C LEU A 33 13.98 -1.67 6.18
N GLY A 34 15.29 -1.50 6.09
CA GLY A 34 15.88 -0.75 4.98
C GLY A 34 15.28 0.66 4.83
N ASP A 35 14.87 0.98 3.61
CA ASP A 35 14.16 2.23 3.25
C ASP A 35 12.63 2.08 3.23
N SER A 36 12.13 0.91 3.65
CA SER A 36 10.71 0.57 3.60
C SER A 36 9.90 1.24 4.73
N CYS A 37 8.60 1.33 4.50
CA CYS A 37 7.66 1.69 5.54
C CYS A 37 7.35 0.47 6.43
N PHE A 38 6.96 0.74 7.67
CA PHE A 38 6.47 -0.28 8.59
C PHE A 38 5.28 0.23 9.39
N ARG A 39 4.40 -0.68 9.78
CA ARG A 39 3.27 -0.41 10.66
C ARG A 39 3.58 -0.89 12.06
N VAL A 40 3.28 -0.07 13.06
CA VAL A 40 3.35 -0.46 14.46
C VAL A 40 2.14 -1.32 14.81
N LEU A 41 2.39 -2.52 15.31
CA LEU A 41 1.33 -3.46 15.72
C LEU A 41 1.11 -3.45 17.23
N ASP A 42 2.19 -3.26 18.02
CA ASP A 42 2.10 -3.25 19.47
C ASP A 42 3.19 -2.38 20.10
N VAL A 43 2.89 -1.84 21.30
CA VAL A 43 3.80 -1.03 22.11
C VAL A 43 3.70 -1.45 23.57
N ASP A 44 4.81 -1.36 24.31
CA ASP A 44 4.84 -1.60 25.74
C ASP A 44 4.36 -0.38 26.57
N ASP A 45 4.30 -0.54 27.90
CA ASP A 45 3.92 0.51 28.83
C ASP A 45 4.87 1.73 28.81
N TRP A 46 6.06 1.58 28.27
CA TRP A 46 7.08 2.63 28.12
C TRP A 46 7.08 3.28 26.75
N TYR A 47 6.10 2.93 25.92
CA TYR A 47 5.96 3.39 24.54
C TYR A 47 7.10 2.93 23.60
N GLY A 48 7.74 1.82 23.93
CA GLY A 48 8.62 1.10 23.01
C GLY A 48 7.81 0.19 22.10
N VAL A 49 8.20 0.11 20.82
CA VAL A 49 7.54 -0.80 19.87
C VAL A 49 7.99 -2.23 20.15
N THR A 50 7.03 -3.10 20.40
CA THR A 50 7.24 -4.53 20.68
C THR A 50 6.93 -5.42 19.50
N SER A 51 6.07 -4.96 18.59
CA SER A 51 5.76 -5.65 17.34
C SER A 51 5.53 -4.67 16.20
N LEU A 52 6.05 -4.99 15.04
CA LEU A 52 5.85 -4.21 13.81
C LEU A 52 5.73 -5.10 12.59
N GLN A 53 5.11 -4.58 11.54
CA GLN A 53 4.95 -5.20 10.24
C GLN A 53 5.69 -4.38 9.19
N SER A 54 6.61 -5.02 8.47
CA SER A 54 7.18 -4.41 7.26
C SER A 54 6.11 -4.29 6.19
N LEU A 55 6.07 -3.17 5.49
CA LEU A 55 5.18 -2.97 4.34
C LEU A 55 5.89 -3.19 3.00
N ALA A 56 7.10 -3.75 3.03
CA ALA A 56 7.83 -4.20 1.85
C ALA A 56 7.54 -5.69 1.57
N GLY A 57 7.43 -6.02 0.30
CA GLY A 57 7.34 -7.43 -0.13
C GLY A 57 6.22 -8.21 0.55
N GLU A 58 6.58 -9.32 1.22
CA GLU A 58 5.64 -10.26 1.84
C GLU A 58 5.00 -9.76 3.14
N GLN A 59 5.22 -8.50 3.53
CA GLN A 59 4.65 -7.89 4.74
C GLN A 59 4.99 -8.67 6.03
N GLU A 60 6.24 -9.04 6.17
CA GLU A 60 6.73 -9.80 7.33
C GLU A 60 6.49 -9.06 8.65
N ILE A 61 6.04 -9.81 9.67
CA ILE A 61 5.86 -9.31 11.03
C ILE A 61 7.04 -9.77 11.88
N ILE A 62 7.62 -8.84 12.61
CA ILE A 62 8.63 -9.14 13.64
C ILE A 62 8.14 -8.72 15.01
N THR A 63 8.50 -9.51 16.01
CA THR A 63 8.17 -9.29 17.41
C THR A 63 9.46 -9.35 18.25
N HIS A 64 9.55 -8.49 19.27
CA HIS A 64 10.67 -8.56 20.21
C HIS A 64 10.68 -9.92 20.92
N ASN A 65 11.84 -10.35 21.39
CA ASN A 65 12.05 -11.66 22.03
C ASN A 65 11.82 -12.89 21.15
N GLU A 66 11.65 -12.73 19.83
CA GLU A 66 11.46 -13.83 18.87
C GLU A 66 12.53 -13.81 17.78
N GLY A 67 12.84 -14.98 17.24
CA GLY A 67 13.75 -15.17 16.12
C GLY A 67 15.08 -14.43 16.30
N ASP A 68 15.46 -13.65 15.32
CA ASP A 68 16.68 -12.83 15.30
C ASP A 68 16.65 -11.65 16.30
N PHE A 69 15.46 -11.31 16.81
CA PHE A 69 15.21 -10.22 17.75
C PHE A 69 15.05 -10.68 19.19
N ARG A 70 15.39 -11.96 19.49
CA ARG A 70 15.23 -12.58 20.82
C ARG A 70 15.93 -11.83 21.95
N GLN A 71 16.97 -11.05 21.67
CA GLN A 71 17.73 -10.29 22.65
C GLN A 71 17.29 -8.82 22.75
N CYS A 72 16.31 -8.40 21.95
CA CYS A 72 15.80 -7.04 21.98
C CYS A 72 14.69 -6.92 23.03
N TYR A 73 14.84 -6.00 23.99
CA TYR A 73 13.78 -5.70 24.95
C TYR A 73 12.58 -5.04 24.29
N THR A 74 12.84 -4.17 23.34
CA THR A 74 11.90 -3.56 22.42
C THR A 74 12.53 -3.56 21.05
N LEU A 75 11.72 -3.49 19.99
CA LEU A 75 12.24 -3.31 18.65
C LEU A 75 12.69 -1.85 18.44
N LEU A 76 11.86 -0.90 18.87
CA LEU A 76 12.17 0.52 18.76
C LEU A 76 11.87 1.19 20.10
N ALA A 77 12.85 1.81 20.72
CA ALA A 77 12.64 2.56 21.94
C ALA A 77 11.97 3.91 21.66
N LYS A 78 11.22 4.44 22.63
CA LYS A 78 10.58 5.76 22.53
C LYS A 78 11.56 6.88 22.14
N SER A 79 12.78 6.85 22.67
CA SER A 79 13.85 7.81 22.37
C SER A 79 14.30 7.77 20.91
N GLU A 80 14.09 6.64 20.22
CA GLU A 80 14.50 6.42 18.86
C GLU A 80 13.50 6.97 17.84
N PHE A 81 12.35 7.47 18.27
CA PHE A 81 11.36 8.10 17.41
C PHE A 81 11.97 9.22 16.55
N GLU A 82 13.04 9.86 17.03
CA GLU A 82 13.76 10.90 16.28
C GLU A 82 14.32 10.44 14.93
N TYR A 83 14.56 9.15 14.74
CA TYR A 83 15.07 8.60 13.48
C TYR A 83 13.99 8.44 12.42
N PHE A 84 12.73 8.49 12.81
CA PHE A 84 11.58 8.14 11.99
C PHE A 84 10.68 9.35 11.68
N VAL A 85 9.85 9.18 10.67
CA VAL A 85 8.76 10.10 10.34
C VAL A 85 7.50 9.27 10.13
N GLU A 86 6.40 9.78 10.66
CA GLU A 86 5.09 9.22 10.38
C GLU A 86 4.76 9.44 8.90
N VAL A 87 4.36 8.37 8.24
CA VAL A 87 3.82 8.41 6.90
C VAL A 87 2.31 8.52 7.07
N LEU A 88 1.76 9.67 6.74
CA LEU A 88 0.32 9.79 6.60
C LEU A 88 -0.06 8.78 5.51
N GLU A 89 -0.61 7.63 5.91
CA GLU A 89 -1.34 6.83 4.95
C GLU A 89 -2.41 7.77 4.40
N GLU A 90 -2.27 8.21 3.17
CA GLU A 90 -3.47 8.50 2.41
C GLU A 90 -4.32 7.26 2.62
N ALA A 91 -5.50 7.42 3.27
CA ALA A 91 -6.41 6.32 3.55
C ALA A 91 -6.36 5.40 2.35
N PRO A 92 -6.04 4.10 2.51
CA PRO A 92 -5.73 3.24 1.39
C PRO A 92 -6.76 3.61 0.35
N LYS A 93 -6.32 4.21 -0.74
CA LYS A 93 -7.20 4.36 -1.89
C LYS A 93 -7.59 2.92 -2.06
N SER A 94 -8.76 2.58 -1.50
CA SER A 94 -9.33 1.24 -1.70
C SER A 94 -9.03 1.06 -3.16
N LYS A 95 -8.29 0.00 -3.55
CA LYS A 95 -8.21 -0.33 -4.96
C LYS A 95 -9.67 -0.45 -5.32
N ARG A 96 -10.28 0.70 -5.64
CA ARG A 96 -11.62 0.74 -6.18
C ARG A 96 -11.41 -0.10 -7.40
N GLU A 97 -11.96 -1.28 -7.38
CA GLU A 97 -11.96 -2.13 -8.55
C GLU A 97 -12.55 -1.24 -9.61
N GLU A 98 -11.67 -0.71 -10.49
CA GLU A 98 -12.13 0.09 -11.60
C GLU A 98 -13.03 -0.82 -12.38
N LYS A 99 -14.32 -0.53 -12.35
CA LYS A 99 -15.29 -1.25 -13.16
C LYS A 99 -15.38 -0.57 -14.51
N TYR A 100 -15.42 -1.38 -15.53
CA TYR A 100 -15.57 -0.91 -16.91
C TYR A 100 -16.92 -1.33 -17.44
N LEU A 101 -17.60 -0.42 -18.13
CA LEU A 101 -18.89 -0.62 -18.72
C LEU A 101 -18.79 -0.39 -20.24
N LEU A 102 -19.20 -1.39 -21.01
CA LEU A 102 -19.37 -1.25 -22.45
C LEU A 102 -20.80 -0.85 -22.75
N VAL A 103 -20.96 0.24 -23.46
CA VAL A 103 -22.24 0.73 -23.94
C VAL A 103 -22.24 0.74 -25.47
N VAL A 104 -23.25 0.14 -26.08
CA VAL A 104 -23.43 0.12 -27.52
C VAL A 104 -24.80 0.72 -27.86
N ASP A 105 -24.79 1.79 -28.66
CA ASP A 105 -26.01 2.52 -29.04
C ASP A 105 -26.86 2.95 -27.82
N GLY A 106 -26.19 3.35 -26.74
CA GLY A 106 -26.81 3.77 -25.49
C GLY A 106 -27.28 2.63 -24.58
N VAL A 107 -27.05 1.36 -24.97
CA VAL A 107 -27.43 0.18 -24.16
C VAL A 107 -26.21 -0.42 -23.49
N PRO A 108 -26.19 -0.58 -22.16
CA PRO A 108 -25.11 -1.27 -21.45
C PRO A 108 -25.10 -2.77 -21.81
N ILE A 109 -23.92 -3.27 -22.24
CA ILE A 109 -23.77 -4.64 -22.75
C ILE A 109 -22.92 -5.49 -21.78
N VAL A 110 -21.80 -4.96 -21.29
CA VAL A 110 -20.84 -5.69 -20.44
C VAL A 110 -20.40 -4.78 -19.31
N GLU A 111 -20.40 -5.32 -18.09
CA GLU A 111 -19.75 -4.73 -16.91
C GLU A 111 -18.68 -5.71 -16.43
N THR A 112 -17.44 -5.27 -16.31
CA THR A 112 -16.30 -6.09 -15.84
C THR A 112 -15.26 -5.23 -15.15
N ILE A 113 -14.40 -5.87 -14.34
CA ILE A 113 -13.24 -5.25 -13.72
C ILE A 113 -11.99 -5.31 -14.62
N TYR A 114 -12.06 -5.97 -15.77
CA TYR A 114 -10.94 -6.15 -16.69
C TYR A 114 -11.07 -5.25 -17.91
N ARG A 115 -10.24 -4.23 -17.95
CA ARG A 115 -10.20 -3.26 -19.07
C ARG A 115 -9.99 -3.93 -20.43
N GLU A 116 -9.09 -4.91 -20.49
CA GLU A 116 -8.76 -5.62 -21.72
C GLU A 116 -9.95 -6.37 -22.31
N GLU A 117 -10.82 -6.92 -21.47
CA GLU A 117 -12.05 -7.60 -21.90
C GLU A 117 -13.01 -6.64 -22.55
N VAL A 118 -13.25 -5.47 -21.93
CA VAL A 118 -14.13 -4.45 -22.48
C VAL A 118 -13.61 -3.91 -23.81
N GLU A 119 -12.32 -3.63 -23.89
CA GLU A 119 -11.71 -3.14 -25.14
C GLU A 119 -11.78 -4.19 -26.27
N LYS A 120 -11.63 -5.48 -25.92
CA LYS A 120 -11.77 -6.57 -26.89
C LYS A 120 -13.20 -6.68 -27.42
N GLU A 121 -14.20 -6.63 -26.53
CA GLU A 121 -15.60 -6.67 -26.91
C GLU A 121 -16.01 -5.40 -27.69
N ALA A 122 -15.52 -4.21 -27.29
CA ALA A 122 -15.75 -2.98 -28.02
C ALA A 122 -15.26 -3.06 -29.49
N LYS A 123 -14.04 -3.57 -29.68
CA LYS A 123 -13.49 -3.81 -31.03
C LYS A 123 -14.34 -4.79 -31.83
N ARG A 124 -14.81 -5.86 -31.21
CA ARG A 124 -15.68 -6.85 -31.84
C ARG A 124 -17.00 -6.22 -32.32
N TYR A 125 -17.66 -5.43 -31.46
CA TYR A 125 -18.90 -4.74 -31.83
C TYR A 125 -18.69 -3.74 -32.98
N LYS A 126 -17.55 -3.01 -32.98
CA LYS A 126 -17.22 -2.10 -34.11
C LYS A 126 -16.97 -2.83 -35.40
N LEU A 127 -16.35 -4.01 -35.37
CA LEU A 127 -16.14 -4.83 -36.59
C LEU A 127 -17.44 -5.39 -37.16
N ASP A 128 -18.34 -5.84 -36.25
CA ASP A 128 -19.60 -6.45 -36.67
C ASP A 128 -20.67 -5.40 -37.10
N ARG A 129 -20.57 -4.20 -36.52
CA ARG A 129 -21.55 -3.11 -36.72
C ARG A 129 -20.86 -1.76 -36.82
N ALA A 130 -20.27 -1.48 -37.97
CA ALA A 130 -19.45 -0.30 -38.20
C ALA A 130 -20.17 1.05 -37.92
N GLN A 131 -21.50 1.08 -37.97
CA GLN A 131 -22.30 2.30 -37.75
C GLN A 131 -22.72 2.47 -36.25
N SER A 132 -22.56 1.46 -35.40
CA SER A 132 -22.91 1.56 -34.00
C SER A 132 -21.98 2.48 -33.22
N VAL A 133 -22.54 3.26 -32.30
CA VAL A 133 -21.79 4.04 -31.33
C VAL A 133 -21.36 3.10 -30.22
N VAL A 134 -20.04 2.92 -30.06
CA VAL A 134 -19.45 2.06 -29.01
C VAL A 134 -18.67 2.93 -28.05
N GLU A 135 -19.04 2.89 -26.79
CA GLU A 135 -18.48 3.70 -25.72
C GLU A 135 -18.00 2.79 -24.59
N VAL A 136 -16.82 3.09 -24.06
CA VAL A 136 -16.28 2.41 -22.88
C VAL A 136 -16.22 3.40 -21.73
N TYR A 137 -16.89 3.09 -20.65
CA TYR A 137 -16.91 3.90 -19.44
C TYR A 137 -16.01 3.26 -18.37
N SER A 138 -15.19 4.06 -17.73
CA SER A 138 -14.51 3.69 -16.49
C SER A 138 -15.31 4.24 -15.31
N LEU A 139 -15.84 3.37 -14.47
CA LEU A 139 -16.62 3.74 -13.29
C LEU A 139 -15.65 3.98 -12.13
N ILE A 140 -15.29 5.23 -11.89
CA ILE A 140 -14.41 5.66 -10.80
C ILE A 140 -15.26 6.17 -9.63
N GLY A 141 -15.84 5.24 -8.86
CA GLY A 141 -16.71 5.59 -7.72
C GLY A 141 -18.14 5.95 -8.10
N VAL A 142 -18.96 6.30 -7.11
CA VAL A 142 -20.42 6.46 -7.25
C VAL A 142 -20.82 7.74 -8.02
N ALA A 143 -19.89 8.62 -8.41
CA ALA A 143 -20.23 9.93 -8.95
C ALA A 143 -19.46 10.40 -10.20
N ASP A 144 -18.37 9.72 -10.62
CA ASP A 144 -17.58 10.21 -11.75
C ASP A 144 -17.54 9.18 -12.89
N VAL A 145 -18.15 9.57 -14.01
CA VAL A 145 -18.13 8.80 -15.28
C VAL A 145 -17.20 9.50 -16.25
N HIS A 146 -16.09 8.87 -16.59
CA HIS A 146 -15.24 9.33 -17.68
C HIS A 146 -15.55 8.57 -18.95
N VAL A 147 -15.93 9.28 -20.00
CA VAL A 147 -16.23 8.72 -21.33
C VAL A 147 -14.98 8.74 -22.17
N ASN A 148 -14.52 7.58 -22.61
CA ASN A 148 -13.53 7.45 -23.66
C ASN A 148 -14.22 6.96 -24.93
N ILE A 149 -14.32 7.81 -25.95
CA ILE A 149 -14.82 7.45 -27.28
C ILE A 149 -13.69 6.76 -28.04
N VAL A 150 -13.90 5.54 -28.48
CA VAL A 150 -12.94 4.73 -29.26
C VAL A 150 -13.34 4.73 -30.73
#